data_af77c252ce7757720abf3a93a6b4d48f
#
_entry.id   af77c252ce7757720abf3a93a6b4d48f
#
_cell.length_a   1.000
_cell.length_b   1.000
_cell.length_c   1.000
_cell.angle_alpha   90.00
_cell.angle_beta   90.00
_cell.angle_gamma   90.00
#
_symmetry.space_group_name_H-M   'P 1'
#
loop_
_entity.id
_entity.type
_entity.pdbx_description
1 polymer ?
#
loop_
_entity_poly.entity_id
_entity_poly.type
_entity_poly.pdbx_seq_one_letter_code
_entity_poly.pdbx_strand_id
1 'polypeptide(L)'
;MNTLNTSSAAQTFAMPGDAPSAARTALKMLLRLKHGTLTVRLPDGSLQRFGSGEAPTASLHLHNWKPCSAALRSGDIGFAESYIAGDWTTPHLTELLQVFILNRKEVEDVIYGSWLGRFVYRIK
;
A
#
# COMPACT_ATOMS: atom_id res chain seq x y z
N MET A 1 1.13 26.70 16.99
CA MET A 1 0.99 26.02 16.83
C MET A 1 1.11 25.48 16.08
N ASN A 2 1.35 25.41 15.96
CA ASN A 2 1.41 24.86 15.18
C ASN A 2 1.63 23.64 15.20
N THR A 3 1.80 23.25 15.92
CA THR A 3 2.06 21.98 15.94
C THR A 3 0.96 21.11 15.79
N LEU A 4 -0.15 21.56 15.97
CA LEU A 4 -1.26 20.93 15.56
C LEU A 4 -1.19 20.68 14.20
N ASN A 5 -0.68 21.60 13.54
CA ASN A 5 -0.49 21.49 12.17
C ASN A 5 0.42 20.43 11.86
N THR A 6 1.25 20.07 12.76
CA THR A 6 2.14 19.01 12.52
C THR A 6 1.41 17.75 12.27
N SER A 7 0.36 17.51 12.97
CA SER A 7 -0.41 16.36 12.76
C SER A 7 -0.98 16.36 11.39
N SER A 8 -1.45 17.47 10.97
CA SER A 8 -1.99 17.62 9.69
C SER A 8 -0.95 17.39 8.68
N ALA A 9 0.19 17.94 8.89
CA ALA A 9 1.27 17.77 7.96
C ALA A 9 1.66 16.32 7.87
N ALA A 10 1.59 15.61 8.94
CA ALA A 10 1.94 14.22 8.92
C ALA A 10 0.98 13.43 8.06
N GLN A 11 -0.19 13.95 7.82
CA GLN A 11 -1.12 13.25 6.98
C GLN A 11 -1.00 13.68 5.54
N THR A 12 -0.17 14.65 5.26
CA THR A 12 0.04 15.08 3.89
C THR A 12 0.99 14.10 3.23
N PHE A 13 0.53 13.45 2.22
CA PHE A 13 1.34 12.49 1.51
C PHE A 13 2.22 13.18 0.48
N ALA A 14 3.51 12.87 0.51
CA ALA A 14 4.43 13.41 -0.46
C ALA A 14 4.90 12.29 -1.38
N MET A 15 4.54 12.36 -2.64
CA MET A 15 4.94 11.35 -3.61
C MET A 15 6.43 11.51 -3.92
N PRO A 16 7.23 10.45 -3.76
CA PRO A 16 8.65 10.51 -4.10
C PRO A 16 8.83 10.82 -5.59
N GLY A 17 9.78 11.68 -5.89
CA GLY A 17 10.01 12.10 -7.26
C GLY A 17 10.50 11.01 -8.16
N ASP A 18 11.18 10.01 -7.61
CA ASP A 18 11.72 8.92 -8.39
C ASP A 18 10.81 7.71 -8.45
N ALA A 19 9.60 7.79 -7.92
CA ALA A 19 8.70 6.65 -7.94
C ALA A 19 8.21 6.35 -9.35
N PRO A 20 8.34 5.11 -9.81
CA PRO A 20 7.80 4.72 -11.12
C PRO A 20 6.28 4.84 -11.13
N SER A 21 5.67 4.81 -12.30
CA SER A 21 4.23 5.00 -12.38
C SER A 21 3.44 3.93 -11.65
N ALA A 22 3.89 2.68 -11.66
CA ALA A 22 3.21 1.63 -10.92
C ALA A 22 3.27 1.91 -9.41
N ALA A 23 4.40 2.41 -8.93
CA ALA A 23 4.55 2.76 -7.53
C ALA A 23 3.63 3.91 -7.16
N ARG A 24 3.52 4.90 -8.04
CA ARG A 24 2.64 6.03 -7.77
C ARG A 24 1.20 5.57 -7.64
N THR A 25 0.77 4.67 -8.51
CA THR A 25 -0.59 4.13 -8.46
C THR A 25 -0.81 3.35 -7.17
N ALA A 26 0.12 2.49 -6.81
CA ALA A 26 0.00 1.68 -5.60
C ALA A 26 -0.04 2.55 -4.35
N LEU A 27 0.80 3.59 -4.29
CA LEU A 27 0.81 4.47 -3.13
C LEU A 27 -0.49 5.26 -3.03
N LYS A 28 -1.04 5.68 -4.17
CA LYS A 28 -2.32 6.38 -4.16
C LYS A 28 -3.43 5.46 -3.66
N MET A 29 -3.34 4.17 -3.97
CA MET A 29 -4.30 3.21 -3.48
C MET A 29 -4.24 3.16 -1.95
N LEU A 30 -3.07 3.21 -1.37
CA LEU A 30 -2.93 3.17 0.07
C LEU A 30 -3.56 4.37 0.75
N LEU A 31 -3.68 5.49 0.03
CA LEU A 31 -4.35 6.66 0.59
C LEU A 31 -5.83 6.40 0.84
N ARG A 32 -6.37 5.34 0.28
CA ARG A 32 -7.77 4.99 0.45
C ARG A 32 -8.03 4.12 1.67
N LEU A 33 -6.99 3.74 2.39
CA LEU A 33 -7.17 2.90 3.58
C LEU A 33 -7.98 3.65 4.63
N LYS A 34 -9.01 3.02 5.12
CA LYS A 34 -9.93 3.61 6.08
C LYS A 34 -9.80 3.05 7.48
N HIS A 35 -9.37 1.80 7.57
CA HIS A 35 -9.36 1.08 8.84
C HIS A 35 -7.94 0.65 9.18
N GLY A 36 -7.55 0.85 10.43
CA GLY A 36 -6.23 0.48 10.86
C GLY A 36 -5.18 1.48 10.38
N THR A 37 -3.94 1.18 10.63
CA THR A 37 -2.82 2.06 10.30
C THR A 37 -1.71 1.28 9.65
N LEU A 38 -1.18 1.79 8.57
CA LEU A 38 -0.05 1.18 7.88
C LEU A 38 1.06 2.20 7.72
N THR A 39 2.25 1.88 8.22
CA THR A 39 3.42 2.71 8.00
C THR A 39 4.29 2.03 6.97
N VAL A 40 4.60 2.72 5.90
CA VAL A 40 5.41 2.15 4.82
C VAL A 40 6.74 2.87 4.78
N ARG A 41 7.82 2.08 4.81
CA ARG A 41 9.14 2.64 4.58
C ARG A 41 9.42 2.45 3.10
N LEU A 42 9.68 3.54 2.41
CA LEU A 42 9.92 3.53 0.98
C LEU A 42 11.38 3.21 0.67
N PRO A 43 11.71 2.85 -0.58
CA PRO A 43 13.09 2.49 -0.91
C PRO A 43 14.11 3.56 -0.62
N ASP A 44 13.70 4.83 -0.59
CA ASP A 44 14.61 5.94 -0.26
C ASP A 44 14.76 6.11 1.26
N GLY A 45 14.10 5.26 2.05
CA GLY A 45 14.20 5.33 3.50
C GLY A 45 13.15 6.19 4.16
N SER A 46 12.37 6.93 3.40
CA SER A 46 11.34 7.80 3.99
C SER A 46 10.17 6.97 4.48
N LEU A 47 9.45 7.49 5.46
CA LEU A 47 8.29 6.82 6.04
C LEU A 47 7.02 7.56 5.66
N GLN A 48 6.00 6.79 5.28
CA GLN A 48 4.68 7.34 4.98
C GLN A 48 3.66 6.56 5.79
N ARG A 49 2.68 7.26 6.35
CA ARG A 49 1.66 6.62 7.15
C ARG A 49 0.30 6.74 6.48
N PHE A 50 -0.42 5.65 6.44
CA PHE A 50 -1.72 5.57 5.80
C PHE A 50 -2.73 5.00 6.78
N GLY A 51 -4.00 5.32 6.58
CA GLY A 51 -5.08 4.76 7.40
C GLY A 51 -5.60 5.72 8.44
N SER A 52 -6.34 5.18 9.40
CA SER A 52 -7.07 5.99 10.36
C SER A 52 -6.26 6.43 11.57
N GLY A 53 -5.12 5.81 11.79
CA GLY A 53 -4.35 6.03 13.01
C GLY A 53 -4.73 5.08 14.13
N GLU A 54 -5.67 4.17 13.88
CA GLU A 54 -6.16 3.24 14.89
C GLU A 54 -5.58 1.84 14.68
N ALA A 55 -5.81 1.00 15.68
CA ALA A 55 -5.40 -0.41 15.56
C ALA A 55 -6.31 -1.12 14.56
N PRO A 56 -5.86 -2.18 13.91
CA PRO A 56 -4.52 -2.74 14.04
C PRO A 56 -3.49 -1.86 13.34
N THR A 57 -2.26 -1.92 13.82
CA THR A 57 -1.18 -1.16 13.21
C THR A 57 -0.16 -2.12 12.63
N ALA A 58 0.35 -1.78 11.48
CA ALA A 58 1.32 -2.61 10.80
C ALA A 58 2.36 -1.74 10.12
N SER A 59 3.48 -2.35 9.78
CA SER A 59 4.56 -1.68 9.07
C SER A 59 4.96 -2.52 7.87
N LEU A 60 5.42 -1.87 6.84
CA LEU A 60 5.85 -2.51 5.61
C LEU A 60 7.09 -1.80 5.14
N HIS A 61 8.13 -2.55 4.83
CA HIS A 61 9.35 -1.96 4.29
C HIS A 61 9.53 -2.39 2.83
N LEU A 62 9.42 -1.44 1.93
CA LEU A 62 9.68 -1.69 0.51
C LEU A 62 11.17 -1.50 0.27
N HIS A 63 11.83 -2.57 -0.12
CA HIS A 63 13.27 -2.51 -0.41
C HIS A 63 13.52 -1.98 -1.81
N ASN A 64 12.53 -2.13 -2.68
CA ASN A 64 12.57 -1.58 -4.03
C ASN A 64 11.12 -1.38 -4.48
N TRP A 65 10.93 -0.91 -5.71
CA TRP A 65 9.58 -0.61 -6.19
C TRP A 65 8.89 -1.79 -6.87
N LYS A 66 9.54 -2.94 -6.98
CA LYS A 66 8.96 -4.10 -7.66
C LYS A 66 7.64 -4.59 -7.05
N PRO A 67 7.46 -4.59 -5.72
CA PRO A 67 6.18 -5.04 -5.16
C PRO A 67 5.00 -4.25 -5.67
N CYS A 68 5.20 -2.96 -5.98
CA CYS A 68 4.10 -2.13 -6.46
C CYS A 68 3.62 -2.60 -7.82
N SER A 69 4.52 -2.83 -8.76
CA SER A 69 4.10 -3.30 -10.06
C SER A 69 3.60 -4.73 -10.00
N ALA A 70 4.17 -5.56 -9.12
CA ALA A 70 3.72 -6.94 -8.97
C ALA A 70 2.29 -6.98 -8.45
N ALA A 71 1.97 -6.13 -7.48
CA ALA A 71 0.62 -6.08 -6.93
C ALA A 71 -0.38 -5.58 -7.96
N LEU A 72 -0.02 -4.58 -8.74
CA LEU A 72 -0.92 -4.05 -9.75
C LEU A 72 -1.14 -5.04 -10.90
N ARG A 73 -0.12 -5.84 -11.20
CA ARG A 73 -0.20 -6.78 -12.31
C ARG A 73 -0.90 -8.09 -11.91
N SER A 74 -0.64 -8.58 -10.71
CA SER A 74 -1.10 -9.90 -10.30
C SER A 74 -1.78 -9.90 -8.93
N GLY A 75 -2.17 -8.75 -8.42
CA GLY A 75 -2.92 -8.64 -7.17
C GLY A 75 -2.15 -9.16 -5.97
N ASP A 76 -2.85 -9.82 -5.08
CA ASP A 76 -2.26 -10.33 -3.85
C ASP A 76 -1.24 -11.44 -4.14
N ILE A 77 -1.40 -12.17 -5.23
CA ILE A 77 -0.44 -13.21 -5.59
C ILE A 77 0.90 -12.56 -5.94
N GLY A 78 0.87 -11.49 -6.74
CA GLY A 78 2.10 -10.78 -7.10
C GLY A 78 2.76 -10.15 -5.88
N PHE A 79 1.95 -9.63 -4.98
CA PHE A 79 2.47 -9.04 -3.76
C PHE A 79 3.14 -10.11 -2.88
N ALA A 80 2.51 -11.28 -2.77
CA ALA A 80 3.07 -12.38 -2.00
C ALA A 80 4.35 -12.90 -2.61
N GLU A 81 4.40 -13.01 -3.94
CA GLU A 81 5.61 -13.46 -4.62
C GLU A 81 6.76 -12.50 -4.39
N SER A 82 6.49 -11.21 -4.36
CA SER A 82 7.53 -10.23 -4.11
C SER A 82 8.04 -10.31 -2.66
N TYR A 83 7.21 -10.74 -1.74
CA TYR A 83 7.65 -10.99 -0.36
C TYR A 83 8.63 -12.16 -0.34
N ILE A 84 8.30 -13.24 -1.03
CA ILE A 84 9.16 -14.41 -1.11
C ILE A 84 10.49 -14.02 -1.76
N ALA A 85 10.45 -13.14 -2.73
CA ALA A 85 11.65 -12.68 -3.42
C ALA A 85 12.50 -11.73 -2.57
N GLY A 86 11.97 -11.28 -1.43
CA GLY A 86 12.71 -10.38 -0.56
C GLY A 86 12.59 -8.92 -0.93
N ASP A 87 11.64 -8.57 -1.78
CA ASP A 87 11.50 -7.19 -2.24
C ASP A 87 10.78 -6.31 -1.22
N TRP A 88 10.11 -6.91 -0.27
CA TRP A 88 9.56 -6.17 0.87
C TRP A 88 9.55 -7.07 2.11
N THR A 89 9.52 -6.46 3.28
CA THR A 89 9.50 -7.18 4.54
C THR A 89 8.57 -6.46 5.51
N THR A 90 8.20 -7.17 6.56
CA THR A 90 7.37 -6.60 7.62
C THR A 90 7.74 -7.26 8.95
N PRO A 91 7.76 -6.51 10.04
CA PRO A 91 8.04 -7.11 11.35
C PRO A 91 6.84 -7.89 11.90
N HIS A 92 5.64 -7.61 11.40
CA HIS A 92 4.42 -8.26 11.91
C HIS A 92 3.48 -8.58 10.77
N LEU A 93 3.70 -9.74 10.16
CA LEU A 93 2.94 -10.15 8.98
C LEU A 93 1.45 -10.29 9.28
N THR A 94 1.11 -10.80 10.45
CA THR A 94 -0.29 -10.99 10.81
C THR A 94 -1.04 -9.66 10.83
N GLU A 95 -0.45 -8.66 11.47
CA GLU A 95 -1.07 -7.34 11.56
C GLU A 95 -1.18 -6.68 10.20
N LEU A 96 -0.17 -6.89 9.37
CA LEU A 96 -0.21 -6.35 8.01
C LEU A 96 -1.36 -6.95 7.23
N LEU A 97 -1.54 -8.27 7.32
CA LEU A 97 -2.64 -8.94 6.64
C LEU A 97 -3.98 -8.47 7.20
N GLN A 98 -4.06 -8.24 8.50
CA GLN A 98 -5.29 -7.73 9.10
C GLN A 98 -5.67 -6.37 8.54
N VAL A 99 -4.69 -5.49 8.38
CA VAL A 99 -4.96 -4.17 7.81
C VAL A 99 -5.49 -4.31 6.39
N PHE A 100 -4.89 -5.17 5.59
CA PHE A 100 -5.34 -5.35 4.22
C PHE A 100 -6.74 -5.99 4.17
N ILE A 101 -7.02 -6.94 5.04
CA ILE A 101 -8.33 -7.57 5.07
C ILE A 101 -9.42 -6.57 5.47
N LEU A 102 -9.13 -5.72 6.44
CA LEU A 102 -10.10 -4.71 6.87
C LEU A 102 -10.39 -3.69 5.77
N ASN A 103 -9.44 -3.48 4.89
CA ASN A 103 -9.59 -2.51 3.81
C ASN A 103 -9.76 -3.20 2.45
N ARG A 104 -10.18 -4.45 2.49
CA ARG A 104 -10.28 -5.26 1.29
C ARG A 104 -11.04 -4.57 0.18
N LYS A 105 -12.16 -3.94 0.51
CA LYS A 105 -12.96 -3.28 -0.49
C LYS A 105 -12.22 -2.13 -1.16
N GLU A 106 -11.56 -1.31 -0.37
CA GLU A 106 -10.83 -0.17 -0.89
C GLU A 106 -9.66 -0.61 -1.79
N VAL A 107 -8.99 -1.67 -1.38
CA VAL A 107 -7.86 -2.18 -2.13
C VAL A 107 -8.34 -2.85 -3.41
N GLU A 108 -9.38 -3.63 -3.34
CA GLU A 108 -9.90 -4.34 -4.51
C GLU A 108 -10.44 -3.39 -5.56
N ASP A 109 -11.03 -2.30 -5.14
CA ASP A 109 -11.57 -1.33 -6.08
C ASP A 109 -10.48 -0.79 -7.00
N VAL A 110 -9.29 -0.64 -6.51
CA VAL A 110 -8.20 -0.09 -7.31
C VAL A 110 -7.47 -1.19 -8.07
N ILE A 111 -7.08 -2.25 -7.38
CA ILE A 111 -6.33 -3.32 -8.02
C ILE A 111 -7.21 -4.13 -8.96
N TYR A 112 -8.29 -4.65 -8.42
CA TYR A 112 -9.14 -5.54 -9.18
C TYR A 112 -10.16 -4.79 -10.00
N GLY A 113 -10.42 -3.54 -9.69
CA GLY A 113 -11.33 -2.72 -10.47
C GLY A 113 -10.84 -2.54 -11.88
N SER A 114 -9.54 -2.34 -12.07
CA SER A 114 -9.03 -2.16 -13.42
C SER A 114 -8.54 -3.46 -14.02
N TRP A 115 -8.01 -4.35 -13.20
CA TRP A 115 -7.41 -5.58 -13.70
C TRP A 115 -8.42 -6.70 -13.84
N LEU A 116 -9.15 -6.98 -12.79
CA LEU A 116 -10.11 -8.06 -12.77
C LEU A 116 -11.32 -7.75 -13.63
N GLY A 117 -11.68 -6.49 -13.71
CA GLY A 117 -12.77 -6.07 -14.56
C GLY A 117 -12.54 -6.47 -16.00
N ARG A 118 -11.34 -6.23 -16.49
CA ARG A 118 -11.01 -6.60 -17.86
C ARG A 118 -10.99 -8.11 -18.03
N PHE A 119 -10.51 -8.80 -17.02
CA PHE A 119 -10.43 -10.25 -17.08
C PHE A 119 -11.82 -10.86 -17.11
N VAL A 120 -12.71 -10.34 -16.29
CA VAL A 120 -14.08 -10.83 -16.25
C VAL A 120 -14.78 -10.59 -17.57
N TYR A 121 -14.57 -9.45 -18.18
CA TYR A 121 -15.16 -9.18 -19.47
C TYR A 121 -14.67 -10.16 -20.51
N ARG A 122 -13.44 -10.56 -20.45
CA ARG A 122 -12.93 -11.52 -21.41
C ARG A 122 -13.53 -12.88 -21.25
N ILE A 123 -13.83 -13.27 -20.02
CA ILE A 123 -14.40 -14.56 -19.78
C ILE A 123 -15.82 -14.62 -20.25
N LYS A 124 -16.52 -13.53 -20.17
CA LYS A 124 -17.86 -13.49 -20.66
C LYS A 124 -17.90 -13.52 -22.16
#